data_545b9570c3220ec92ca6ec0198f30a41
#
_entry.id   545b9570c3220ec92ca6ec0198f30a41
#
_cell.length_a   1.000
_cell.length_b   1.000
_cell.length_c   1.000
_cell.angle_alpha   90.00
_cell.angle_beta   90.00
_cell.angle_gamma   90.00
#
_symmetry.space_group_name_H-M   'P 1'
#
loop_
_entity.id
_entity.type
_entity.pdbx_description
1 polymer ?
#
loop_
_entity_poly.entity_id
_entity_poly.type
_entity_poly.pdbx_seq_one_letter_code
_entity_poly.pdbx_strand_id
1 'polypeptide(L)'
;MDNRKPMVLKIGGGEVDSPEFLQRMSAVVASVKRPLVIVHGAGKEIGRLLDKLGLEVRFVEGLRVTDDKAIEVVEMVLSGLVNKRITGELQKKGLKALGFSGRDLGLIKAK
;
A
#
# COMPACT_ATOMS: atom_id res chain seq x y z
N MET A 1 -11.49 -26.82 -5.52
CA MET A 1 -10.29 -26.07 -5.11
C MET A 1 -9.68 -25.40 -6.34
N ASP A 2 -9.35 -24.13 -6.23
CA ASP A 2 -8.71 -23.39 -7.31
C ASP A 2 -7.22 -23.68 -7.30
N ASN A 3 -6.72 -24.43 -8.28
CA ASN A 3 -5.31 -24.82 -8.40
C ASN A 3 -4.47 -23.76 -9.15
N ARG A 4 -5.06 -22.62 -9.47
CA ARG A 4 -4.36 -21.56 -10.18
C ARG A 4 -3.35 -20.87 -9.26
N LYS A 5 -2.20 -20.53 -9.83
CA LYS A 5 -1.18 -19.79 -9.09
C LYS A 5 -1.71 -18.42 -8.70
N PRO A 6 -1.31 -17.90 -7.52
CA PRO A 6 -1.64 -16.53 -7.16
C PRO A 6 -1.07 -15.53 -8.17
N MET A 7 -1.81 -14.46 -8.39
CA MET A 7 -1.35 -13.35 -9.21
C MET A 7 -0.90 -12.22 -8.29
N VAL A 8 0.22 -11.58 -8.62
CA VAL A 8 0.69 -10.41 -7.89
C VAL A 8 0.43 -9.17 -8.73
N LEU A 9 -0.27 -8.22 -8.16
CA LEU A 9 -0.53 -6.92 -8.78
C LEU A 9 0.20 -5.84 -7.98
N LYS A 10 1.10 -5.12 -8.65
CA LYS A 10 1.77 -3.98 -8.03
C LYS A 10 1.08 -2.69 -8.44
N ILE A 11 0.75 -1.86 -7.45
CA ILE A 11 0.18 -0.54 -7.66
C ILE A 11 1.24 0.49 -7.28
N GLY A 12 1.57 1.38 -8.22
CA GLY A 12 2.53 2.46 -7.97
C GLY A 12 1.99 3.49 -6.99
N GLY A 13 2.92 4.24 -6.36
CA GLY A 13 2.54 5.26 -5.39
C GLY A 13 1.63 6.35 -5.96
N GLY A 14 1.80 6.70 -7.23
CA GLY A 14 0.96 7.71 -7.88
C GLY A 14 -0.48 7.27 -8.06
N GLU A 15 -0.71 5.99 -8.33
CA GLU A 15 -2.05 5.44 -8.53
C GLU A 15 -2.85 5.38 -7.23
N VAL A 16 -2.19 5.15 -6.09
CA VAL A 16 -2.91 5.07 -4.79
C VAL A 16 -3.48 6.42 -4.37
N ASP A 17 -3.02 7.52 -4.94
CA ASP A 17 -3.55 8.86 -4.69
C ASP A 17 -4.85 9.14 -5.47
N SER A 18 -5.20 8.31 -6.44
CA SER A 18 -6.37 8.52 -7.30
C SER A 18 -7.55 7.66 -6.86
N PRO A 19 -8.63 8.27 -6.33
CA PRO A 19 -9.85 7.53 -6.00
C PRO A 19 -10.46 6.82 -7.21
N GLU A 20 -10.43 7.43 -8.39
CA GLU A 20 -10.94 6.85 -9.63
C GLU A 20 -10.17 5.59 -10.01
N PHE A 21 -8.84 5.65 -9.88
CA PHE A 21 -8.00 4.48 -10.15
C PHE A 21 -8.36 3.34 -9.20
N LEU A 22 -8.46 3.62 -7.90
CA LEU A 22 -8.77 2.59 -6.90
C LEU A 22 -10.14 1.95 -7.15
N GLN A 23 -11.12 2.73 -7.56
CA GLN A 23 -12.46 2.21 -7.92
C GLN A 23 -12.40 1.29 -9.13
N ARG A 24 -11.71 1.71 -10.20
CA ARG A 24 -11.56 0.90 -11.41
C ARG A 24 -10.78 -0.38 -11.14
N MET A 25 -9.68 -0.25 -10.43
CA MET A 25 -8.83 -1.39 -10.05
C MET A 25 -9.63 -2.40 -9.24
N SER A 26 -10.41 -1.94 -8.26
CA SER A 26 -11.23 -2.82 -7.43
C SER A 26 -12.29 -3.56 -8.26
N ALA A 27 -12.87 -2.90 -9.26
CA ALA A 27 -13.82 -3.55 -10.17
C ALA A 27 -13.14 -4.65 -11.01
N VAL A 28 -11.94 -4.37 -11.50
CA VAL A 28 -11.16 -5.36 -12.27
C VAL A 28 -10.77 -6.54 -11.38
N VAL A 29 -10.27 -6.25 -10.17
CA VAL A 29 -9.89 -7.30 -9.21
C VAL A 29 -11.08 -8.18 -8.85
N ALA A 30 -12.27 -7.60 -8.71
CA ALA A 30 -13.48 -8.35 -8.42
C ALA A 30 -13.84 -9.35 -9.53
N SER A 31 -13.40 -9.10 -10.77
CA SER A 31 -13.62 -10.01 -11.89
C SER A 31 -12.57 -11.13 -11.99
N VAL A 32 -11.48 -11.03 -11.29
CA VAL A 32 -10.40 -12.01 -11.32
C VAL A 32 -10.77 -13.19 -10.43
N LYS A 33 -10.72 -14.39 -10.98
CA LYS A 33 -11.11 -15.62 -10.27
C LYS A 33 -9.90 -16.47 -9.89
N ARG A 34 -8.91 -15.83 -9.28
CA ARG A 34 -7.73 -16.51 -8.76
C ARG A 34 -7.20 -15.74 -7.54
N PRO A 35 -6.45 -16.40 -6.67
CA PRO A 35 -5.85 -15.70 -5.53
C PRO A 35 -5.03 -14.51 -6.00
N LEU A 36 -5.18 -13.38 -5.34
CA LEU A 36 -4.51 -12.15 -5.73
C LEU A 36 -3.82 -11.53 -4.53
N VAL A 37 -2.57 -11.13 -4.73
CA VAL A 37 -1.80 -10.34 -3.77
C VAL A 37 -1.54 -8.98 -4.39
N ILE A 38 -1.92 -7.91 -3.69
CA ILE A 38 -1.67 -6.55 -4.13
C ILE A 38 -0.51 -5.98 -3.32
N VAL A 39 0.50 -5.47 -4.02
CA VAL A 39 1.63 -4.77 -3.42
C VAL A 39 1.52 -3.30 -3.80
N HIS A 40 1.60 -2.40 -2.83
CA HIS A 40 1.35 -0.98 -3.08
C HIS A 40 2.36 -0.07 -2.40
N GLY A 41 2.46 1.15 -2.91
CA GLY A 41 3.20 2.25 -2.30
C GLY A 41 2.25 3.23 -1.62
N ALA A 42 2.76 4.41 -1.29
CA ALA A 42 2.00 5.44 -0.58
C ALA A 42 1.87 6.77 -1.32
N GLY A 43 2.46 6.90 -2.49
CA GLY A 43 2.40 8.14 -3.26
C GLY A 43 2.94 9.34 -2.50
N LYS A 44 2.19 10.43 -2.55
CA LYS A 44 2.58 11.72 -1.94
C LYS A 44 2.17 11.85 -0.47
N GLU A 45 1.40 10.93 0.05
CA GLU A 45 0.83 11.02 1.42
C GLU A 45 1.92 11.08 2.49
N ILE A 46 2.99 10.29 2.33
CA ILE A 46 4.10 10.28 3.29
C ILE A 46 4.75 11.67 3.35
N GLY A 47 5.08 12.23 2.20
CA GLY A 47 5.68 13.56 2.12
C GLY A 47 4.81 14.64 2.73
N ARG A 48 3.51 14.61 2.44
CA ARG A 48 2.55 15.57 2.99
C ARG A 48 2.51 15.53 4.52
N LEU A 49 2.50 14.33 5.08
CA LEU A 49 2.45 14.20 6.55
C LEU A 49 3.78 14.61 7.18
N LEU A 50 4.91 14.25 6.56
CA LEU A 50 6.23 14.68 7.04
C LEU A 50 6.34 16.21 7.06
N ASP A 51 5.87 16.89 6.00
CA ASP A 51 5.83 18.35 5.93
C ASP A 51 4.98 18.94 7.07
N LYS A 52 3.80 18.40 7.28
CA LYS A 52 2.90 18.87 8.35
C LYS A 52 3.51 18.72 9.74
N LEU A 53 4.35 17.72 9.93
CA LEU A 53 5.02 17.44 11.20
C LEU A 53 6.36 18.18 11.34
N GLY A 54 6.76 18.94 10.31
CA GLY A 54 8.05 19.65 10.31
C GLY A 54 9.26 18.73 10.20
N LEU A 55 9.08 17.54 9.64
CA LEU A 55 10.16 16.57 9.44
C LEU A 55 10.72 16.69 8.04
N GLU A 56 12.04 16.65 7.92
CA GLU A 56 12.72 16.77 6.62
C GLU A 56 12.57 15.49 5.80
N VAL A 57 12.29 15.67 4.51
CA VAL A 57 12.35 14.60 3.52
C VAL A 57 13.70 14.73 2.80
N ARG A 58 14.57 13.73 2.93
CA ARG A 58 15.84 13.68 2.23
C ARG A 58 15.87 12.51 1.27
N PHE A 59 16.50 12.74 0.11
CA PHE A 59 16.72 11.70 -0.89
C PHE A 59 18.22 11.61 -1.17
N VAL A 60 18.71 10.38 -1.24
CA VAL A 60 20.10 10.11 -1.66
C VAL A 60 19.98 9.12 -2.82
N GLU A 61 20.54 9.51 -3.97
CA GLU A 61 20.50 8.71 -5.20
C GLU A 61 19.08 8.24 -5.57
N GLY A 62 18.09 9.13 -5.40
CA GLY A 62 16.69 8.83 -5.71
C GLY A 62 15.97 8.02 -4.64
N LEU A 63 16.66 7.60 -3.59
CA LEU A 63 16.08 6.84 -2.49
C LEU A 63 15.80 7.77 -1.31
N ARG A 64 14.63 7.59 -0.69
CA ARG A 64 14.27 8.33 0.52
C ARG A 64 15.11 7.89 1.69
N VAL A 65 15.76 8.85 2.37
CA VAL A 65 16.45 8.59 3.64
C VAL A 65 15.41 8.69 4.76
N THR A 66 15.25 7.61 5.50
CA THR A 66 14.23 7.50 6.53
C THR A 66 14.91 7.33 7.90
N ASP A 67 14.82 8.36 8.75
CA ASP A 67 15.28 8.29 10.13
C ASP A 67 14.21 7.63 11.03
N ASP A 68 14.48 7.51 12.34
CA ASP A 68 13.59 6.83 13.28
C ASP A 68 12.21 7.48 13.37
N LYS A 69 12.13 8.81 13.31
CA LYS A 69 10.85 9.53 13.34
C LYS A 69 10.11 9.40 12.03
N ALA A 70 10.84 9.47 10.92
CA ALA A 70 10.25 9.33 9.61
C ALA A 70 9.71 7.92 9.37
N ILE A 71 10.36 6.88 9.91
CA ILE A 71 9.87 5.50 9.76
C ILE A 71 8.52 5.29 10.45
N GLU A 72 8.29 5.94 11.58
CA GLU A 72 6.98 5.88 12.24
C GLU A 72 5.88 6.47 11.33
N VAL A 73 6.17 7.61 10.70
CA VAL A 73 5.24 8.25 9.77
C VAL A 73 5.01 7.37 8.54
N VAL A 74 6.07 6.77 7.99
CA VAL A 74 5.96 5.83 6.87
C VAL A 74 5.03 4.67 7.23
N GLU A 75 5.21 4.09 8.41
CA GLU A 75 4.36 2.99 8.87
C GLU A 75 2.90 3.43 9.04
N MET A 76 2.66 4.59 9.65
CA MET A 76 1.31 5.14 9.80
C MET A 76 0.60 5.31 8.46
N VAL A 77 1.30 5.86 7.48
CA VAL A 77 0.72 6.15 6.16
C VAL A 77 0.57 4.87 5.35
N LEU A 78 1.63 4.11 5.19
CA LEU A 78 1.61 2.90 4.35
C LEU A 78 0.67 1.84 4.91
N SER A 79 0.88 1.44 6.15
CA SER A 79 0.16 0.32 6.75
C SER A 79 -1.18 0.72 7.34
N GLY A 80 -1.32 1.97 7.75
CA GLY A 80 -2.55 2.47 8.34
C GLY A 80 -3.49 3.09 7.32
N LEU A 81 -3.09 4.19 6.71
CA LEU A 81 -3.97 4.96 5.85
C LEU A 81 -4.17 4.33 4.47
N VAL A 82 -3.08 4.13 3.73
CA VAL A 82 -3.16 3.72 2.33
C VAL A 82 -3.60 2.26 2.21
N ASN A 83 -3.00 1.38 3.00
CA ASN A 83 -3.37 -0.04 3.03
C ASN A 83 -4.86 -0.22 3.31
N LYS A 84 -5.39 0.49 4.30
CA LYS A 84 -6.80 0.39 4.68
C LYS A 84 -7.73 1.08 3.68
N ARG A 85 -7.26 2.10 3.00
CA ARG A 85 -8.00 2.73 1.88
C ARG A 85 -8.21 1.72 0.74
N ILE A 86 -7.14 1.03 0.35
CA ILE A 86 -7.21 0.00 -0.70
C ILE A 86 -8.12 -1.15 -0.26
N THR A 87 -7.92 -1.66 0.94
CA THR A 87 -8.73 -2.74 1.51
C THR A 87 -10.21 -2.36 1.52
N GLY A 88 -10.52 -1.13 1.93
CA GLY A 88 -11.89 -0.63 1.96
C GLY A 88 -12.54 -0.57 0.58
N GLU A 89 -11.81 -0.13 -0.44
CA GLU A 89 -12.31 -0.11 -1.81
C GLU A 89 -12.62 -1.52 -2.34
N LEU A 90 -11.75 -2.48 -2.03
CA LEU A 90 -11.97 -3.87 -2.40
C LEU A 90 -13.21 -4.45 -1.70
N GLN A 91 -13.38 -4.14 -0.43
CA GLN A 91 -14.53 -4.60 0.36
C GLN A 91 -15.85 -4.04 -0.17
N LYS A 92 -15.84 -2.81 -0.67
CA LYS A 92 -17.03 -2.22 -1.31
C LYS A 92 -17.50 -3.01 -2.54
N LYS A 93 -16.59 -3.75 -3.17
CA LYS A 93 -16.91 -4.64 -4.30
C LYS A 93 -17.26 -6.06 -3.85
N GLY A 94 -17.45 -6.30 -2.56
CA GLY A 94 -17.80 -7.61 -2.02
C GLY A 94 -16.64 -8.57 -1.85
N LEU A 95 -15.40 -8.08 -1.99
CA LEU A 95 -14.22 -8.92 -1.87
C LEU A 95 -13.83 -9.11 -0.40
N LYS A 96 -13.36 -10.29 -0.06
CA LYS A 96 -12.77 -10.58 1.25
C LYS A 96 -11.30 -10.19 1.20
N ALA A 97 -11.04 -8.93 1.48
CA ALA A 97 -9.69 -8.37 1.43
C ALA A 97 -9.14 -8.20 2.83
N LEU A 98 -7.89 -8.60 3.02
CA LEU A 98 -7.12 -8.41 4.23
C LEU A 98 -5.90 -7.57 3.90
N GLY A 99 -5.69 -6.49 4.64
CA GLY A 99 -4.50 -5.66 4.48
C GLY A 99 -3.49 -5.92 5.58
N PHE A 100 -2.23 -6.13 5.21
CA PHE A 100 -1.14 -6.34 6.15
C PHE A 100 0.18 -5.82 5.58
N SER A 101 1.21 -5.79 6.40
CA SER A 101 2.55 -5.40 5.98
C SER A 101 3.54 -6.54 6.23
N GLY A 102 4.75 -6.41 5.70
CA GLY A 102 5.82 -7.38 5.96
C GLY A 102 6.20 -7.52 7.43
N ARG A 103 5.86 -6.51 8.26
CA ARG A 103 6.09 -6.54 9.69
C ARG A 103 5.15 -7.51 10.42
N ASP A 104 3.93 -7.66 9.92
CA ASP A 104 2.94 -8.55 10.51
C ASP A 104 3.45 -9.99 10.49
N LEU A 105 3.37 -10.66 11.62
CA LEU A 105 3.90 -12.02 11.82
C LEU A 105 5.40 -12.16 11.52
N GLY A 106 6.12 -11.05 11.36
CA GLY A 106 7.52 -11.10 10.94
C GLY A 106 7.72 -11.71 9.56
N LEU A 107 6.77 -11.52 8.65
CA LEU A 107 6.79 -12.12 7.31
C LEU A 107 8.02 -11.73 6.50
N ILE A 108 8.45 -10.48 6.61
CA ILE A 108 9.65 -9.99 5.94
C ILE A 108 10.56 -9.39 6.98
N LYS A 109 11.79 -9.90 7.06
CA LYS A 109 12.81 -9.39 7.97
C LYS A 109 13.97 -8.82 7.18
N ALA A 110 14.40 -7.61 7.54
CA ALA A 110 15.59 -6.99 7.01
C ALA A 110 16.79 -7.27 7.91
N LYS A 111 17.96 -7.41 7.30
CA LYS A 111 19.22 -7.52 8.04
C LYS A 111 19.85 -6.14 8.21
#